data_6b7180900390b72d58b95954d8502256
#
_entry.id   6b7180900390b72d58b95954d8502256
#
_cell.length_a   1.000
_cell.length_b   1.000
_cell.length_c   1.000
_cell.angle_alpha   90.00
_cell.angle_beta   90.00
_cell.angle_gamma   90.00
#
_symmetry.space_group_name_H-M   'P 1'
#
loop_
_entity.id
_entity.type
_entity.pdbx_description
1 polymer ?
#
loop_
_entity_poly.entity_id
_entity_poly.type
_entity_poly.pdbx_seq_one_letter_code
_entity_poly.pdbx_strand_id
1 'polypeptide(L)'
;MNFDCHQSIKKILEFNQAPTEQKIQLNIAWGVDRNFMFGAAISMTSVLLNNKDLNIHFHLFTDYIDADYQQRIAKLAEQFSTNISIYVMDANGLKVLPSGHAWSHAMYFRFIAFEYLGEKIDLLLYIDADVMCKGSLFELTQIDLGEYVAAVITDVDDSPARDIEINKDYFNSGVIFANLKKWKEQNFINAAFDILLDKNNKLSFPDQDVLNILFFKKVIFLERRFNAIYGIKQELKSRDLAKYKEYITPDTVLIHYVGVTKPWNSWANYPSAQYFVEAWKASPWADVPLLPARTPKQYKKKSRHERLQGKYFASVISYIGYLREKLKSK
;
A
#
# COMPACT_ATOMS: atom_id res chain seq x y z
N MET A 1 16.59 4.52 -20.95
CA MET A 1 17.08 3.18 -20.57
C MET A 1 15.95 2.19 -20.88
N ASN A 2 16.20 1.13 -21.68
CA ASN A 2 15.14 0.13 -21.86
C ASN A 2 15.12 -0.78 -20.64
N PHE A 3 14.14 -0.58 -19.76
CA PHE A 3 13.96 -1.41 -18.59
C PHE A 3 13.16 -2.67 -18.98
N ASP A 4 13.75 -3.84 -18.71
CA ASP A 4 13.09 -5.13 -18.94
C ASP A 4 12.51 -5.62 -17.61
N CYS A 5 11.18 -5.52 -17.46
CA CYS A 5 10.47 -5.95 -16.26
C CYS A 5 10.54 -7.46 -16.03
N HIS A 6 10.68 -8.27 -17.09
CA HIS A 6 10.78 -9.73 -16.96
C HIS A 6 12.05 -10.16 -16.24
N GLN A 7 13.17 -9.49 -16.47
CA GLN A 7 14.44 -9.77 -15.77
C GLN A 7 14.35 -9.43 -14.28
N SER A 8 13.41 -8.57 -13.88
CA SER A 8 13.17 -8.24 -12.48
C SER A 8 12.34 -9.27 -11.73
N ILE A 9 11.74 -10.24 -12.42
CA ILE A 9 10.91 -11.28 -11.80
C ILE A 9 11.68 -12.61 -11.80
N LYS A 10 12.14 -13.05 -10.62
CA LYS A 10 12.88 -14.31 -10.45
C LYS A 10 11.99 -15.56 -10.47
N LYS A 11 10.79 -15.42 -9.90
CA LYS A 11 9.88 -16.56 -9.68
C LYS A 11 8.46 -16.07 -9.55
N ILE A 12 7.50 -16.85 -10.04
CA ILE A 12 6.08 -16.65 -9.84
C ILE A 12 5.54 -17.85 -9.06
N LEU A 13 4.77 -17.58 -8.01
CA LEU A 13 4.04 -18.56 -7.23
C LEU A 13 2.56 -18.30 -7.42
N GLU A 14 1.81 -19.32 -7.81
CA GLU A 14 0.38 -19.20 -8.08
C GLU A 14 -0.42 -20.09 -7.13
N PHE A 15 -1.46 -19.52 -6.55
CA PHE A 15 -2.42 -20.13 -5.65
C PHE A 15 -3.82 -19.93 -6.25
N ASN A 16 -4.21 -20.83 -7.14
CA ASN A 16 -5.45 -20.72 -7.92
C ASN A 16 -6.53 -21.58 -7.27
N GLN A 17 -7.45 -20.96 -6.55
CA GLN A 17 -8.55 -21.60 -5.83
C GLN A 17 -9.93 -21.06 -6.25
N ALA A 18 -9.97 -20.01 -7.08
CA ALA A 18 -11.23 -19.53 -7.64
C ALA A 18 -11.81 -20.55 -8.65
N PRO A 19 -13.15 -20.68 -8.73
CA PRO A 19 -13.79 -21.49 -9.75
C PRO A 19 -13.36 -21.07 -11.16
N THR A 20 -12.91 -22.01 -11.98
CA THR A 20 -12.34 -21.74 -13.31
C THR A 20 -13.35 -21.16 -14.31
N GLU A 21 -14.64 -21.35 -14.08
CA GLU A 21 -15.72 -20.85 -14.94
C GLU A 21 -16.08 -19.38 -14.67
N GLN A 22 -15.59 -18.80 -13.57
CA GLN A 22 -15.89 -17.42 -13.22
C GLN A 22 -14.87 -16.44 -13.81
N LYS A 23 -15.34 -15.49 -14.61
CA LYS A 23 -14.49 -14.40 -15.11
C LYS A 23 -13.97 -13.54 -13.97
N ILE A 24 -12.66 -13.25 -13.95
CA ILE A 24 -12.08 -12.28 -13.04
C ILE A 24 -12.68 -10.89 -13.32
N GLN A 25 -13.26 -10.28 -12.27
CA GLN A 25 -13.93 -8.98 -12.36
C GLN A 25 -12.99 -7.85 -11.94
N LEU A 26 -12.04 -8.14 -11.05
CA LEU A 26 -11.10 -7.16 -10.54
C LEU A 26 -9.73 -7.79 -10.29
N ASN A 27 -8.68 -7.16 -10.81
CA ASN A 27 -7.30 -7.48 -10.48
C ASN A 27 -6.79 -6.44 -9.49
N ILE A 28 -6.15 -6.88 -8.40
CA ILE A 28 -5.61 -5.97 -7.38
C ILE A 28 -4.15 -6.30 -7.12
N ALA A 29 -3.28 -5.27 -7.12
CA ALA A 29 -1.84 -5.47 -6.89
C ALA A 29 -1.30 -4.69 -5.68
N TRP A 30 -0.24 -5.26 -5.08
CA TRP A 30 0.59 -4.68 -4.03
C TRP A 30 2.06 -4.80 -4.41
N GLY A 31 2.86 -3.77 -4.07
CA GLY A 31 4.31 -3.82 -4.13
C GLY A 31 4.90 -3.62 -2.72
N VAL A 32 5.59 -4.64 -2.18
CA VAL A 32 6.01 -4.64 -0.77
C VAL A 32 7.40 -5.21 -0.56
N ASP A 33 8.10 -4.68 0.45
CA ASP A 33 9.26 -5.36 1.03
C ASP A 33 8.85 -6.25 2.21
N ARG A 34 9.84 -6.96 2.79
CA ARG A 34 9.64 -7.84 3.96
C ARG A 34 8.87 -7.18 5.11
N ASN A 35 9.05 -5.88 5.34
CA ASN A 35 8.46 -5.19 6.49
C ASN A 35 6.96 -4.95 6.32
N PHE A 36 6.47 -4.93 5.07
CA PHE A 36 5.08 -4.67 4.73
C PHE A 36 4.29 -5.93 4.34
N MET A 37 4.93 -7.11 4.27
CA MET A 37 4.28 -8.37 3.93
C MET A 37 3.07 -8.67 4.82
N PHE A 38 3.20 -8.45 6.15
CA PHE A 38 2.08 -8.64 7.10
C PHE A 38 0.92 -7.68 6.79
N GLY A 39 1.23 -6.41 6.51
CA GLY A 39 0.21 -5.42 6.10
C GLY A 39 -0.53 -5.84 4.84
N ALA A 40 0.20 -6.25 3.79
CA ALA A 40 -0.37 -6.69 2.53
C ALA A 40 -1.31 -7.90 2.70
N ALA A 41 -0.92 -8.90 3.50
CA ALA A 41 -1.75 -10.06 3.78
C ALA A 41 -3.10 -9.69 4.44
N ILE A 42 -3.06 -8.76 5.41
CA ILE A 42 -4.28 -8.30 6.08
C ILE A 42 -5.09 -7.36 5.18
N SER A 43 -4.43 -6.58 4.33
CA SER A 43 -5.08 -5.79 3.28
C SER A 43 -5.88 -6.68 2.32
N MET A 44 -5.27 -7.76 1.79
CA MET A 44 -5.96 -8.77 0.95
C MET A 44 -7.18 -9.36 1.69
N THR A 45 -6.99 -9.76 2.97
CA THR A 45 -8.08 -10.32 3.78
C THR A 45 -9.21 -9.31 3.94
N SER A 46 -8.91 -8.02 4.18
CA SER A 46 -9.92 -6.98 4.31
C SER A 46 -10.75 -6.80 3.01
N VAL A 47 -10.10 -6.92 1.85
CA VAL A 47 -10.79 -6.92 0.55
C VAL A 47 -11.74 -8.10 0.43
N LEU A 48 -11.28 -9.31 0.73
CA LEU A 48 -12.08 -10.54 0.63
C LEU A 48 -13.29 -10.55 1.57
N LEU A 49 -13.16 -10.01 2.77
CA LEU A 49 -14.26 -9.90 3.74
C LEU A 49 -15.41 -9.00 3.24
N ASN A 50 -15.08 -7.95 2.50
CA ASN A 50 -16.03 -6.93 2.08
C ASN A 50 -16.49 -7.06 0.62
N ASN A 51 -15.97 -8.07 -0.14
CA ASN A 51 -16.25 -8.24 -1.56
C ASN A 51 -16.43 -9.72 -1.93
N LYS A 52 -17.30 -10.42 -1.20
CA LYS A 52 -17.59 -11.85 -1.40
C LYS A 52 -18.23 -12.18 -2.75
N ASP A 53 -18.90 -11.18 -3.34
CA ASP A 53 -19.61 -11.31 -4.61
C ASP A 53 -18.73 -10.97 -5.83
N LEU A 54 -17.47 -10.56 -5.59
CA LEU A 54 -16.52 -10.25 -6.66
C LEU A 54 -15.51 -11.40 -6.81
N ASN A 55 -15.30 -11.83 -8.05
CA ASN A 55 -14.20 -12.71 -8.39
C ASN A 55 -12.93 -11.88 -8.60
N ILE A 56 -12.00 -11.96 -7.64
CA ILE A 56 -10.81 -11.11 -7.58
C ILE A 56 -9.55 -11.96 -7.76
N HIS A 57 -8.60 -11.45 -8.55
CA HIS A 57 -7.25 -11.99 -8.62
C HIS A 57 -6.26 -11.01 -7.97
N PHE A 58 -5.51 -11.50 -7.01
CA PHE A 58 -4.51 -10.73 -6.27
C PHE A 58 -3.10 -10.95 -6.81
N HIS A 59 -2.34 -9.86 -6.93
CA HIS A 59 -0.98 -9.84 -7.45
C HIS A 59 -0.05 -9.18 -6.44
N LEU A 60 0.83 -9.97 -5.80
CA LEU A 60 1.78 -9.48 -4.81
C LEU A 60 3.20 -9.45 -5.38
N PHE A 61 3.77 -8.26 -5.55
CA PHE A 61 5.15 -8.04 -5.96
C PHE A 61 6.02 -7.83 -4.72
N THR A 62 7.02 -8.69 -4.50
CA THR A 62 7.86 -8.64 -3.30
C THR A 62 9.26 -9.18 -3.56
N ASP A 63 10.27 -8.61 -2.88
CA ASP A 63 11.66 -9.10 -2.92
C ASP A 63 11.96 -10.16 -1.85
N TYR A 64 10.97 -10.53 -1.05
CA TYR A 64 11.11 -11.50 0.02
C TYR A 64 9.91 -12.43 0.12
N ILE A 65 10.18 -13.72 0.28
CA ILE A 65 9.16 -14.73 0.57
C ILE A 65 9.77 -15.87 1.40
N ASP A 66 9.07 -16.32 2.43
CA ASP A 66 9.43 -17.52 3.20
C ASP A 66 8.33 -18.59 3.12
N ALA A 67 8.63 -19.77 3.64
CA ALA A 67 7.73 -20.92 3.58
C ALA A 67 6.45 -20.72 4.42
N ASP A 68 6.55 -20.07 5.58
CA ASP A 68 5.38 -19.79 6.44
C ASP A 68 4.41 -18.86 5.72
N TYR A 69 4.92 -17.78 5.11
CA TYR A 69 4.07 -16.86 4.35
C TYR A 69 3.41 -17.55 3.16
N GLN A 70 4.14 -18.42 2.41
CA GLN A 70 3.56 -19.19 1.30
C GLN A 70 2.42 -20.10 1.77
N GLN A 71 2.60 -20.82 2.89
CA GLN A 71 1.55 -21.68 3.46
C GLN A 71 0.31 -20.88 3.87
N ARG A 72 0.50 -19.70 4.47
CA ARG A 72 -0.61 -18.83 4.88
C ARG A 72 -1.34 -18.23 3.69
N ILE A 73 -0.64 -17.86 2.62
CA ILE A 73 -1.27 -17.41 1.36
C ILE A 73 -2.08 -18.55 0.72
N ALA A 74 -1.56 -19.77 0.71
CA ALA A 74 -2.31 -20.92 0.21
C ALA A 74 -3.62 -21.13 1.00
N LYS A 75 -3.55 -21.03 2.34
CA LYS A 75 -4.74 -21.08 3.21
C LYS A 75 -5.71 -19.92 2.96
N LEU A 76 -5.19 -18.71 2.71
CA LEU A 76 -6.03 -17.55 2.39
C LEU A 76 -6.78 -17.77 1.07
N ALA A 77 -6.07 -18.24 0.04
CA ALA A 77 -6.67 -18.54 -1.25
C ALA A 77 -7.76 -19.61 -1.14
N GLU A 78 -7.51 -20.69 -0.38
CA GLU A 78 -8.47 -21.76 -0.11
C GLU A 78 -9.68 -21.25 0.69
N GLN A 79 -9.44 -20.54 1.80
CA GLN A 79 -10.48 -20.03 2.71
C GLN A 79 -11.51 -19.15 2.00
N PHE A 80 -11.09 -18.39 0.99
CA PHE A 80 -11.93 -17.45 0.27
C PHE A 80 -12.17 -17.83 -1.19
N SER A 81 -11.71 -19.00 -1.63
CA SER A 81 -11.85 -19.49 -3.02
C SER A 81 -11.40 -18.43 -4.04
N THR A 82 -10.20 -17.86 -3.86
CA THR A 82 -9.66 -16.75 -4.67
C THR A 82 -8.34 -17.13 -5.33
N ASN A 83 -7.89 -16.33 -6.29
CA ASN A 83 -6.60 -16.51 -6.96
C ASN A 83 -5.59 -15.49 -6.42
N ILE A 84 -4.39 -15.97 -6.07
CA ILE A 84 -3.28 -15.13 -5.60
C ILE A 84 -2.01 -15.50 -6.35
N SER A 85 -1.39 -14.53 -7.02
CA SER A 85 -0.08 -14.68 -7.66
C SER A 85 0.96 -13.85 -6.92
N ILE A 86 2.09 -14.46 -6.55
CA ILE A 86 3.23 -13.78 -5.92
C ILE A 86 4.38 -13.72 -6.91
N TYR A 87 4.83 -12.52 -7.20
CA TYR A 87 5.96 -12.21 -8.08
C TYR A 87 7.18 -11.91 -7.22
N VAL A 88 8.13 -12.84 -7.17
CA VAL A 88 9.36 -12.68 -6.39
C VAL A 88 10.36 -11.88 -7.21
N MET A 89 10.67 -10.67 -6.72
CA MET A 89 11.44 -9.66 -7.43
C MET A 89 12.94 -9.80 -7.24
N ASP A 90 13.73 -9.46 -8.26
CA ASP A 90 15.10 -9.02 -8.11
C ASP A 90 15.16 -7.49 -8.01
N ALA A 91 15.31 -6.99 -6.81
CA ALA A 91 15.41 -5.56 -6.57
C ALA A 91 16.79 -4.97 -6.90
N ASN A 92 17.77 -5.77 -7.38
CA ASN A 92 19.14 -5.28 -7.64
C ASN A 92 19.16 -4.19 -8.71
N GLY A 93 18.40 -4.34 -9.78
CA GLY A 93 18.29 -3.34 -10.85
C GLY A 93 17.68 -2.01 -10.39
N LEU A 94 16.93 -2.01 -9.30
CA LEU A 94 16.29 -0.81 -8.74
C LEU A 94 17.19 -0.03 -7.78
N LYS A 95 18.33 -0.58 -7.37
CA LYS A 95 19.24 0.08 -6.40
C LYS A 95 19.88 1.36 -6.91
N VAL A 96 19.86 1.60 -8.21
CA VAL A 96 20.34 2.83 -8.84
C VAL A 96 19.34 4.00 -8.69
N LEU A 97 18.09 3.68 -8.36
CA LEU A 97 17.02 4.66 -8.20
C LEU A 97 17.06 5.34 -6.83
N PRO A 98 16.55 6.57 -6.71
CA PRO A 98 16.48 7.27 -5.43
C PRO A 98 15.79 6.43 -4.34
N SER A 99 16.41 6.30 -3.19
CA SER A 99 15.80 5.69 -2.00
C SER A 99 16.20 6.46 -0.77
N GLY A 100 15.46 6.32 0.32
CA GLY A 100 15.73 7.03 1.55
C GLY A 100 15.40 6.19 2.79
N HIS A 101 15.72 6.73 3.97
CA HIS A 101 15.38 6.07 5.25
C HIS A 101 13.88 5.83 5.47
N ALA A 102 13.01 6.45 4.67
CA ALA A 102 11.57 6.35 4.82
C ALA A 102 10.93 5.38 3.84
N TRP A 103 11.56 5.12 2.70
CA TRP A 103 11.00 4.31 1.60
C TRP A 103 12.06 3.36 1.06
N SER A 104 11.69 2.08 0.95
CA SER A 104 12.51 1.08 0.29
C SER A 104 12.28 1.11 -1.23
N HIS A 105 13.15 0.43 -2.00
CA HIS A 105 12.96 0.29 -3.45
C HIS A 105 11.66 -0.43 -3.84
N ALA A 106 10.98 -1.07 -2.87
CA ALA A 106 9.67 -1.70 -3.11
C ALA A 106 8.58 -0.70 -3.54
N MET A 107 8.75 0.62 -3.29
CA MET A 107 7.86 1.64 -3.82
C MET A 107 7.81 1.63 -5.36
N TYR A 108 8.87 1.18 -6.03
CA TYR A 108 8.96 1.07 -7.50
C TYR A 108 8.37 -0.23 -8.05
N PHE A 109 7.99 -1.20 -7.20
CA PHE A 109 7.37 -2.44 -7.67
C PHE A 109 6.03 -2.18 -8.36
N ARG A 110 5.36 -1.06 -8.06
CA ARG A 110 4.15 -0.63 -8.77
C ARG A 110 4.37 -0.39 -10.25
N PHE A 111 5.50 0.19 -10.64
CA PHE A 111 5.84 0.41 -12.07
C PHE A 111 6.06 -0.93 -12.79
N ILE A 112 6.72 -1.88 -12.11
CA ILE A 112 6.94 -3.22 -12.65
C ILE A 112 5.61 -3.98 -12.73
N ALA A 113 4.75 -3.84 -11.71
CA ALA A 113 3.41 -4.43 -11.73
C ALA A 113 2.58 -3.91 -12.91
N PHE A 114 2.57 -2.60 -13.15
CA PHE A 114 1.85 -2.01 -14.28
C PHE A 114 2.40 -2.50 -15.62
N GLU A 115 3.73 -2.54 -15.76
CA GLU A 115 4.38 -2.97 -16.99
C GLU A 115 4.13 -4.45 -17.27
N TYR A 116 4.41 -5.32 -16.29
CA TYR A 116 4.30 -6.76 -16.46
C TYR A 116 2.86 -7.25 -16.63
N LEU A 117 1.95 -6.74 -15.77
CA LEU A 117 0.54 -7.15 -15.85
C LEU A 117 -0.16 -6.56 -17.07
N GLY A 118 0.26 -5.39 -17.56
CA GLY A 118 -0.28 -4.77 -18.77
C GLY A 118 -0.08 -5.58 -20.07
N GLU A 119 0.68 -6.68 -20.02
CA GLU A 119 0.74 -7.66 -21.10
C GLU A 119 -0.42 -8.65 -21.09
N LYS A 120 -1.17 -8.74 -19.98
CA LYS A 120 -2.16 -9.77 -19.75
C LYS A 120 -3.54 -9.24 -19.39
N ILE A 121 -3.60 -8.06 -18.79
CA ILE A 121 -4.83 -7.43 -18.30
C ILE A 121 -4.85 -5.95 -18.64
N ASP A 122 -6.04 -5.40 -18.87
CA ASP A 122 -6.21 -3.99 -19.23
C ASP A 122 -6.37 -3.07 -18.03
N LEU A 123 -6.98 -3.55 -16.94
CA LEU A 123 -7.32 -2.75 -15.76
C LEU A 123 -6.77 -3.39 -14.48
N LEU A 124 -6.21 -2.55 -13.61
CA LEU A 124 -5.61 -2.96 -12.35
C LEU A 124 -5.91 -1.95 -11.24
N LEU A 125 -6.41 -2.41 -10.11
CA LEU A 125 -6.41 -1.63 -8.87
C LEU A 125 -5.08 -1.87 -8.15
N TYR A 126 -4.23 -0.86 -8.06
CA TYR A 126 -3.05 -0.88 -7.19
C TYR A 126 -3.39 -0.26 -5.86
N ILE A 127 -3.05 -0.94 -4.75
CA ILE A 127 -3.20 -0.41 -3.40
C ILE A 127 -1.95 -0.66 -2.56
N ASP A 128 -1.63 0.29 -1.70
CA ASP A 128 -0.51 0.14 -0.76
C ASP A 128 -0.86 -0.86 0.37
N ALA A 129 0.15 -1.48 0.97
CA ALA A 129 -0.02 -2.51 2.00
C ALA A 129 -0.67 -2.00 3.30
N ASP A 130 -0.73 -0.70 3.49
CA ASP A 130 -1.37 -0.02 4.62
C ASP A 130 -2.77 0.53 4.28
N VAL A 131 -3.33 0.08 3.16
CA VAL A 131 -4.73 0.33 2.79
C VAL A 131 -5.59 -0.85 3.23
N MET A 132 -6.66 -0.57 3.98
CA MET A 132 -7.66 -1.55 4.43
C MET A 132 -8.99 -1.29 3.73
N CYS A 133 -9.58 -2.34 3.18
CA CYS A 133 -10.91 -2.30 2.59
C CYS A 133 -11.98 -2.39 3.69
N LYS A 134 -12.94 -1.47 3.66
CA LYS A 134 -14.07 -1.40 4.59
C LYS A 134 -15.42 -1.55 3.87
N GLY A 135 -15.44 -1.29 2.57
CA GLY A 135 -16.67 -1.29 1.77
C GLY A 135 -16.54 -2.07 0.48
N SER A 136 -17.59 -2.06 -0.33
CA SER A 136 -17.61 -2.75 -1.63
C SER A 136 -16.77 -2.02 -2.67
N LEU A 137 -15.98 -2.79 -3.42
CA LEU A 137 -15.22 -2.34 -4.59
C LEU A 137 -16.02 -2.47 -5.90
N PHE A 138 -17.28 -2.92 -5.83
CA PHE A 138 -18.09 -3.17 -7.03
C PHE A 138 -18.17 -1.95 -7.94
N GLU A 139 -18.31 -0.76 -7.36
CA GLU A 139 -18.40 0.49 -8.13
C GLU A 139 -17.14 0.75 -8.98
N LEU A 140 -15.94 0.38 -8.49
CA LEU A 140 -14.71 0.50 -9.27
C LEU A 140 -14.74 -0.38 -10.53
N THR A 141 -15.41 -1.53 -10.48
CA THR A 141 -15.54 -2.42 -11.65
C THR A 141 -16.44 -1.86 -12.74
N GLN A 142 -17.20 -0.81 -12.44
CA GLN A 142 -18.12 -0.14 -13.38
C GLN A 142 -17.51 1.12 -14.01
N ILE A 143 -16.31 1.53 -13.59
CA ILE A 143 -15.64 2.72 -14.12
C ILE A 143 -15.09 2.42 -15.51
N ASP A 144 -15.57 3.15 -16.49
CA ASP A 144 -14.93 3.21 -17.81
C ASP A 144 -13.86 4.31 -17.80
N LEU A 145 -12.61 3.91 -17.91
CA LEU A 145 -11.48 4.85 -17.97
C LEU A 145 -11.32 5.49 -19.36
N GLY A 146 -11.87 4.90 -20.43
CA GLY A 146 -11.76 5.45 -21.79
C GLY A 146 -10.32 5.81 -22.16
N GLU A 147 -10.08 7.10 -22.45
CA GLU A 147 -8.75 7.62 -22.79
C GLU A 147 -7.90 8.01 -21.58
N TYR A 148 -8.45 7.95 -20.37
CA TYR A 148 -7.71 8.25 -19.15
C TYR A 148 -6.76 7.10 -18.76
N VAL A 149 -5.63 7.46 -18.17
CA VAL A 149 -4.61 6.48 -17.75
C VAL A 149 -4.90 5.87 -16.39
N ALA A 150 -5.68 6.55 -15.57
CA ALA A 150 -6.09 6.05 -14.26
C ALA A 150 -7.28 6.82 -13.70
N ALA A 151 -7.97 6.20 -12.72
CA ALA A 151 -8.79 6.90 -11.74
C ALA A 151 -8.03 6.93 -10.40
N VAL A 152 -7.97 8.12 -9.79
CA VAL A 152 -7.11 8.43 -8.63
C VAL A 152 -7.85 9.29 -7.62
N ILE A 153 -7.26 9.49 -6.44
CA ILE A 153 -7.85 10.31 -5.37
C ILE A 153 -6.86 11.41 -4.97
N THR A 154 -7.34 12.65 -4.93
CA THR A 154 -6.54 13.82 -4.50
C THR A 154 -5.87 13.56 -3.16
N ASP A 155 -4.59 13.92 -3.03
CA ASP A 155 -3.85 13.84 -1.77
C ASP A 155 -4.38 14.85 -0.76
N VAL A 156 -3.99 14.71 0.50
CA VAL A 156 -4.40 15.64 1.56
C VAL A 156 -3.67 16.98 1.46
N ASP A 157 -4.35 18.07 1.81
CA ASP A 157 -3.82 19.45 1.74
C ASP A 157 -2.59 19.70 2.64
N ASP A 158 -2.41 18.90 3.70
CA ASP A 158 -1.27 18.96 4.64
C ASP A 158 0.05 18.39 4.08
N SER A 159 0.09 17.98 2.83
CA SER A 159 1.34 17.50 2.22
C SER A 159 2.35 18.63 2.15
N PRO A 160 3.66 18.36 2.44
CA PRO A 160 4.67 19.40 2.38
C PRO A 160 4.67 20.08 1.01
N ALA A 161 4.91 21.40 1.00
CA ALA A 161 5.00 22.16 -0.24
C ALA A 161 5.92 21.45 -1.23
N ARG A 162 5.36 21.11 -2.38
CA ARG A 162 6.06 20.36 -3.42
C ARG A 162 6.50 21.38 -4.47
N ASP A 163 7.76 21.29 -4.86
CA ASP A 163 8.34 22.10 -5.95
C ASP A 163 7.78 21.73 -7.35
N ILE A 164 6.60 21.08 -7.40
CA ILE A 164 5.96 20.64 -8.65
C ILE A 164 4.75 21.54 -8.89
N GLU A 165 4.67 22.17 -10.07
CA GLU A 165 3.57 23.09 -10.48
C GLU A 165 2.18 22.45 -10.52
N ILE A 166 2.03 21.19 -10.08
CA ILE A 166 0.82 20.34 -10.18
C ILE A 166 -0.11 20.51 -8.96
N ASN A 167 -0.09 21.63 -8.30
CA ASN A 167 -0.61 21.83 -6.93
C ASN A 167 -2.09 21.51 -6.66
N LYS A 168 -2.99 21.54 -7.65
CA LYS A 168 -4.43 21.30 -7.42
C LYS A 168 -4.85 19.87 -7.78
N ASP A 169 -4.15 19.25 -8.71
CA ASP A 169 -4.49 17.96 -9.29
C ASP A 169 -3.53 16.85 -8.82
N TYR A 170 -2.82 17.07 -7.68
CA TYR A 170 -1.89 16.11 -7.16
C TYR A 170 -2.64 15.01 -6.40
N PHE A 171 -2.44 13.74 -6.81
CA PHE A 171 -3.07 12.59 -6.22
C PHE A 171 -2.13 11.78 -5.33
N ASN A 172 -2.73 11.05 -4.38
CA ASN A 172 -2.03 10.08 -3.55
C ASN A 172 -1.87 8.76 -4.31
N SER A 173 -0.64 8.24 -4.39
CA SER A 173 -0.31 7.03 -5.16
C SER A 173 -0.67 5.71 -4.46
N GLY A 174 -1.17 5.76 -3.23
CA GLY A 174 -1.51 4.55 -2.47
C GLY A 174 -2.79 3.84 -2.90
N VAL A 175 -3.61 4.47 -3.76
CA VAL A 175 -4.77 3.85 -4.42
C VAL A 175 -4.84 4.38 -5.84
N ILE A 176 -4.69 3.50 -6.83
CA ILE A 176 -4.71 3.84 -8.25
C ILE A 176 -5.50 2.76 -9.01
N PHE A 177 -6.59 3.13 -9.65
CA PHE A 177 -7.25 2.26 -10.61
C PHE A 177 -6.70 2.57 -12.00
N ALA A 178 -5.76 1.76 -12.46
CA ALA A 178 -4.91 2.02 -13.63
C ALA A 178 -5.45 1.35 -14.90
N ASN A 179 -5.37 2.07 -16.03
CA ASN A 179 -5.51 1.57 -17.39
C ASN A 179 -4.13 1.12 -17.89
N LEU A 180 -3.83 -0.17 -17.76
CA LEU A 180 -2.53 -0.72 -18.13
C LEU A 180 -2.27 -0.70 -19.63
N LYS A 181 -3.32 -0.73 -20.45
CA LYS A 181 -3.19 -0.55 -21.89
C LYS A 181 -2.63 0.84 -22.21
N LYS A 182 -3.17 1.90 -21.58
CA LYS A 182 -2.66 3.26 -21.74
C LYS A 182 -1.25 3.43 -21.17
N TRP A 183 -0.93 2.75 -20.06
CA TRP A 183 0.42 2.69 -19.51
C TRP A 183 1.43 2.20 -20.55
N LYS A 184 1.13 1.09 -21.22
CA LYS A 184 1.96 0.48 -22.29
C LYS A 184 2.03 1.35 -23.54
N GLU A 185 0.88 1.83 -24.05
CA GLU A 185 0.79 2.67 -25.25
C GLU A 185 1.66 3.93 -25.14
N GLN A 186 1.76 4.52 -23.93
CA GLN A 186 2.53 5.74 -23.69
C GLN A 186 3.97 5.46 -23.21
N ASN A 187 4.37 4.18 -23.13
CA ASN A 187 5.71 3.76 -22.68
C ASN A 187 6.13 4.41 -21.35
N PHE A 188 5.22 4.46 -20.38
CA PHE A 188 5.43 5.16 -19.13
C PHE A 188 6.52 4.53 -18.26
N ILE A 189 6.82 3.25 -18.42
CA ILE A 189 7.90 2.61 -17.67
C ILE A 189 9.25 3.29 -17.94
N ASN A 190 9.60 3.53 -19.22
CA ASN A 190 10.87 4.17 -19.56
C ASN A 190 10.88 5.64 -19.15
N ALA A 191 9.76 6.37 -19.36
CA ALA A 191 9.62 7.75 -18.92
C ALA A 191 9.76 7.90 -17.39
N ALA A 192 9.19 6.96 -16.61
CA ALA A 192 9.33 6.95 -15.15
C ALA A 192 10.79 6.80 -14.73
N PHE A 193 11.53 5.86 -15.33
CA PHE A 193 12.93 5.65 -15.01
C PHE A 193 13.81 6.83 -15.45
N ASP A 194 13.53 7.46 -16.58
CA ASP A 194 14.27 8.65 -17.03
C ASP A 194 14.08 9.82 -16.05
N ILE A 195 12.85 10.05 -15.55
CA ILE A 195 12.58 11.06 -14.52
C ILE A 195 13.30 10.74 -13.21
N LEU A 196 13.27 9.48 -12.76
CA LEU A 196 13.91 9.04 -11.50
C LEU A 196 15.43 9.13 -11.55
N LEU A 197 16.06 8.91 -12.70
CA LEU A 197 17.49 8.94 -12.88
C LEU A 197 18.06 10.35 -13.13
N ASP A 198 17.21 11.30 -13.50
CA ASP A 198 17.63 12.70 -13.66
C ASP A 198 17.87 13.36 -12.29
N LYS A 199 19.14 13.59 -11.99
CA LYS A 199 19.60 14.21 -10.73
C LYS A 199 19.15 15.66 -10.53
N ASN A 200 18.66 16.32 -11.56
CA ASN A 200 18.09 17.67 -11.46
C ASN A 200 16.69 17.65 -10.85
N ASN A 201 15.99 16.54 -10.92
CA ASN A 201 14.66 16.39 -10.33
C ASN A 201 14.73 16.29 -8.80
N LYS A 202 14.01 17.16 -8.12
CA LYS A 202 13.85 17.15 -6.66
C LYS A 202 12.53 16.45 -6.30
N LEU A 203 12.56 15.12 -6.19
CA LEU A 203 11.39 14.32 -5.87
C LEU A 203 11.30 14.11 -4.35
N SER A 204 10.22 14.61 -3.73
CA SER A 204 9.97 14.43 -2.28
C SER A 204 9.38 13.05 -1.97
N PHE A 205 8.53 12.56 -2.87
CA PHE A 205 7.92 11.23 -2.87
C PHE A 205 8.15 10.61 -4.24
N PRO A 206 9.32 9.98 -4.49
CA PRO A 206 9.79 9.71 -5.85
C PRO A 206 8.81 8.98 -6.75
N ASP A 207 8.17 7.91 -6.27
CA ASP A 207 7.19 7.14 -7.04
C ASP A 207 5.88 7.92 -7.27
N GLN A 208 5.38 8.60 -6.23
CA GLN A 208 4.15 9.40 -6.32
C GLN A 208 4.35 10.63 -7.20
N ASP A 209 5.48 11.35 -7.03
CA ASP A 209 5.80 12.52 -7.84
C ASP A 209 5.91 12.15 -9.33
N VAL A 210 6.60 11.06 -9.65
CA VAL A 210 6.72 10.55 -11.03
C VAL A 210 5.35 10.24 -11.64
N LEU A 211 4.48 9.53 -10.91
CA LEU A 211 3.13 9.23 -11.41
C LEU A 211 2.32 10.50 -11.62
N ASN A 212 2.41 11.49 -10.74
CA ASN A 212 1.73 12.77 -10.90
C ASN A 212 2.23 13.56 -12.13
N ILE A 213 3.53 13.48 -12.44
CA ILE A 213 4.11 14.08 -13.65
C ILE A 213 3.59 13.36 -14.91
N LEU A 214 3.66 12.03 -14.95
CA LEU A 214 3.29 11.23 -16.13
C LEU A 214 1.79 11.27 -16.42
N PHE A 215 0.97 11.32 -15.37
CA PHE A 215 -0.49 11.26 -15.46
C PHE A 215 -1.16 12.63 -15.48
N PHE A 216 -0.38 13.71 -15.48
CA PHE A 216 -0.91 15.07 -15.45
C PHE A 216 -1.97 15.30 -16.54
N LYS A 217 -3.16 15.76 -16.13
CA LYS A 217 -4.35 15.96 -16.99
C LYS A 217 -4.86 14.71 -17.74
N LYS A 218 -4.46 13.52 -17.31
CA LYS A 218 -4.85 12.26 -17.94
C LYS A 218 -5.58 11.32 -16.96
N VAL A 219 -6.10 11.83 -15.85
CA VAL A 219 -6.74 11.03 -14.79
C VAL A 219 -8.18 11.47 -14.55
N ILE A 220 -8.97 10.54 -14.01
CA ILE A 220 -10.28 10.80 -13.41
C ILE A 220 -10.07 10.90 -11.90
N PHE A 221 -10.61 11.95 -11.26
CA PHE A 221 -10.59 12.07 -9.82
C PHE A 221 -11.84 11.43 -9.22
N LEU A 222 -11.61 10.47 -8.31
CA LEU A 222 -12.65 9.80 -7.54
C LEU A 222 -12.86 10.50 -6.19
N GLU A 223 -13.99 10.17 -5.56
CA GLU A 223 -14.33 10.63 -4.23
C GLU A 223 -13.34 10.10 -3.18
N ARG A 224 -13.14 10.87 -2.12
CA ARG A 224 -12.22 10.55 -1.01
C ARG A 224 -12.53 9.23 -0.30
N ARG A 225 -13.76 8.72 -0.38
CA ARG A 225 -14.13 7.43 0.21
C ARG A 225 -13.35 6.25 -0.35
N PHE A 226 -12.78 6.37 -1.56
CA PHE A 226 -11.92 5.37 -2.17
C PHE A 226 -10.44 5.46 -1.75
N ASN A 227 -10.06 6.49 -0.98
CA ASN A 227 -8.75 6.62 -0.33
C ASN A 227 -8.85 7.56 0.87
N ALA A 228 -9.57 7.12 1.91
CA ALA A 228 -9.71 7.88 3.15
C ALA A 228 -8.40 7.85 3.92
N ILE A 229 -7.57 8.87 3.71
CA ILE A 229 -6.25 8.98 4.30
C ILE A 229 -6.38 9.29 5.79
N TYR A 230 -5.87 8.39 6.64
CA TYR A 230 -5.85 8.54 8.08
C TYR A 230 -4.51 8.12 8.68
N GLY A 231 -3.86 9.01 9.40
CA GLY A 231 -2.64 8.67 10.15
C GLY A 231 -2.95 8.47 11.63
N ILE A 232 -2.63 7.32 12.22
CA ILE A 232 -2.81 7.05 13.66
C ILE A 232 -2.11 8.09 14.56
N LYS A 233 -1.16 8.85 14.01
CA LYS A 233 -0.59 10.05 14.66
C LYS A 233 -1.64 11.10 15.06
N GLN A 234 -2.82 11.10 14.43
CA GLN A 234 -3.91 12.03 14.75
C GLN A 234 -4.45 11.79 16.16
N GLU A 235 -4.43 10.55 16.66
CA GLU A 235 -4.78 10.23 18.05
C GLU A 235 -3.94 11.03 19.04
N LEU A 236 -2.64 11.23 18.75
CA LEU A 236 -1.74 12.03 19.58
C LEU A 236 -2.02 13.53 19.53
N LYS A 237 -2.62 14.02 18.43
CA LYS A 237 -2.91 15.43 18.22
C LYS A 237 -4.26 15.82 18.83
N SER A 238 -5.31 15.08 18.49
CA SER A 238 -6.69 15.39 18.88
C SER A 238 -6.97 15.03 20.34
N ARG A 239 -6.36 13.94 20.85
CA ARG A 239 -6.70 13.29 22.14
C ARG A 239 -8.18 12.87 22.23
N ASP A 240 -8.89 12.89 21.12
CA ASP A 240 -10.27 12.46 20.97
C ASP A 240 -10.29 11.14 20.17
N LEU A 241 -10.67 10.06 20.84
CA LEU A 241 -10.73 8.71 20.25
C LEU A 241 -11.86 8.55 19.23
N ALA A 242 -12.77 9.50 19.12
CA ALA A 242 -13.83 9.52 18.12
C ALA A 242 -13.45 10.33 16.85
N LYS A 243 -12.40 11.14 16.91
CA LYS A 243 -11.96 12.04 15.83
C LYS A 243 -11.75 11.35 14.49
N TYR A 244 -11.34 10.07 14.50
CA TYR A 244 -11.15 9.30 13.27
C TYR A 244 -12.42 9.21 12.41
N LYS A 245 -13.62 9.31 13.02
CA LYS A 245 -14.91 9.24 12.31
C LYS A 245 -15.15 10.39 11.32
N GLU A 246 -14.40 11.49 11.46
CA GLU A 246 -14.41 12.60 10.49
C GLU A 246 -13.65 12.24 9.20
N TYR A 247 -12.75 11.27 9.26
CA TYR A 247 -11.93 10.79 8.15
C TYR A 247 -12.44 9.45 7.60
N ILE A 248 -12.82 8.54 8.51
CA ILE A 248 -13.34 7.20 8.20
C ILE A 248 -14.84 7.23 8.47
N THR A 249 -15.58 7.64 7.46
CA THR A 249 -17.03 7.82 7.49
C THR A 249 -17.75 6.49 7.20
N PRO A 250 -19.09 6.40 7.40
CA PRO A 250 -19.83 5.17 7.11
C PRO A 250 -19.70 4.70 5.67
N ASP A 251 -19.60 5.59 4.69
CA ASP A 251 -19.46 5.34 3.25
C ASP A 251 -18.02 5.12 2.78
N THR A 252 -17.01 5.23 3.67
CA THR A 252 -15.61 4.93 3.32
C THR A 252 -15.47 3.50 2.79
N VAL A 253 -14.82 3.36 1.63
CA VAL A 253 -14.54 2.09 0.96
C VAL A 253 -13.12 1.60 1.28
N LEU A 254 -12.11 2.47 1.10
CA LEU A 254 -10.72 2.17 1.37
C LEU A 254 -10.15 3.16 2.41
N ILE A 255 -9.51 2.63 3.45
CA ILE A 255 -8.84 3.40 4.51
C ILE A 255 -7.35 3.28 4.31
N HIS A 256 -6.65 4.39 4.14
CA HIS A 256 -5.21 4.42 3.98
C HIS A 256 -4.50 4.90 5.25
N TYR A 257 -3.88 3.99 5.99
CA TYR A 257 -3.20 4.27 7.26
C TYR A 257 -1.80 4.81 7.06
N VAL A 258 -1.69 6.10 6.71
CA VAL A 258 -0.40 6.75 6.43
C VAL A 258 0.46 6.99 7.68
N GLY A 259 1.78 7.11 7.47
CA GLY A 259 2.75 7.51 8.48
C GLY A 259 3.41 6.34 9.21
N VAL A 260 4.18 6.67 10.27
CA VAL A 260 5.09 5.71 10.95
C VAL A 260 4.37 4.69 11.81
N THR A 261 3.26 5.09 12.45
CA THR A 261 2.44 4.18 13.25
C THR A 261 1.41 3.55 12.33
N LYS A 262 1.52 2.24 12.14
CA LYS A 262 0.61 1.44 11.34
C LYS A 262 -0.36 0.67 12.23
N PRO A 263 -1.53 0.27 11.75
CA PRO A 263 -2.53 -0.45 12.55
C PRO A 263 -2.03 -1.80 13.06
N TRP A 264 -1.06 -2.42 12.41
CA TRP A 264 -0.39 -3.66 12.87
C TRP A 264 0.69 -3.46 13.93
N ASN A 265 0.94 -2.24 14.37
CA ASN A 265 1.89 -2.02 15.46
C ASN A 265 1.24 -2.27 16.81
N SER A 266 1.93 -2.96 17.72
CA SER A 266 1.42 -3.36 19.05
C SER A 266 1.00 -2.16 19.94
N TRP A 267 1.39 -0.95 19.60
CA TRP A 267 1.00 0.29 20.29
C TRP A 267 -0.14 1.06 19.61
N ALA A 268 -0.62 0.58 18.46
CA ALA A 268 -1.71 1.22 17.70
C ALA A 268 -3.10 0.75 18.15
N ASN A 269 -3.27 0.50 19.43
CA ASN A 269 -4.53 0.02 20.01
C ASN A 269 -5.53 1.17 20.17
N TYR A 270 -6.22 1.51 19.09
CA TYR A 270 -7.23 2.56 19.00
C TYR A 270 -8.46 2.06 18.23
N PRO A 271 -9.65 2.65 18.49
CA PRO A 271 -10.85 2.35 17.70
C PRO A 271 -10.65 2.54 16.19
N SER A 272 -9.83 3.52 15.79
CA SER A 272 -9.51 3.77 14.37
C SER A 272 -8.78 2.60 13.69
N ALA A 273 -8.12 1.71 14.44
CA ALA A 273 -7.42 0.53 13.91
C ALA A 273 -8.30 -0.73 13.84
N GLN A 274 -9.58 -0.66 14.23
CA GLN A 274 -10.49 -1.82 14.30
C GLN A 274 -10.60 -2.57 12.99
N TYR A 275 -10.64 -1.88 11.85
CA TYR A 275 -10.78 -2.48 10.51
C TYR A 275 -9.61 -3.40 10.15
N PHE A 276 -8.40 -3.04 10.58
CA PHE A 276 -7.25 -3.94 10.50
C PHE A 276 -7.39 -5.14 11.44
N VAL A 277 -7.80 -4.90 12.69
CA VAL A 277 -7.92 -5.95 13.72
C VAL A 277 -8.97 -6.99 13.32
N GLU A 278 -10.07 -6.59 12.74
CA GLU A 278 -11.13 -7.48 12.22
C GLU A 278 -10.59 -8.38 11.10
N ALA A 279 -9.93 -7.79 10.10
CA ALA A 279 -9.32 -8.53 9.01
C ALA A 279 -8.19 -9.47 9.49
N TRP A 280 -7.34 -9.00 10.42
CA TRP A 280 -6.29 -9.82 11.03
C TRP A 280 -6.86 -11.07 11.71
N LYS A 281 -7.88 -10.91 12.55
CA LYS A 281 -8.53 -12.03 13.24
C LYS A 281 -9.19 -13.04 12.30
N ALA A 282 -9.66 -12.60 11.15
CA ALA A 282 -10.28 -13.46 10.14
C ALA A 282 -9.27 -14.09 9.16
N SER A 283 -8.00 -13.72 9.23
CA SER A 283 -6.94 -14.17 8.32
C SER A 283 -6.19 -15.39 8.83
N PRO A 284 -5.46 -16.10 7.96
CA PRO A 284 -4.49 -17.12 8.38
C PRO A 284 -3.33 -16.59 9.26
N TRP A 285 -3.23 -15.28 9.49
CA TRP A 285 -2.24 -14.63 10.37
C TRP A 285 -2.81 -14.27 11.74
N ALA A 286 -3.99 -14.74 12.13
CA ALA A 286 -4.61 -14.44 13.44
C ALA A 286 -3.75 -14.82 14.66
N ASP A 287 -2.86 -15.80 14.49
CA ASP A 287 -1.88 -16.25 15.49
C ASP A 287 -0.59 -15.43 15.51
N VAL A 288 -0.33 -14.62 14.47
CA VAL A 288 0.87 -13.79 14.38
C VAL A 288 0.69 -12.53 15.24
N PRO A 289 1.57 -12.28 16.23
CA PRO A 289 1.42 -11.13 17.11
C PRO A 289 1.64 -9.80 16.37
N LEU A 290 0.96 -8.74 16.80
CA LEU A 290 1.19 -7.38 16.30
C LEU A 290 2.66 -6.97 16.47
N LEU A 291 3.17 -6.22 15.49
CA LEU A 291 4.60 -5.96 15.37
C LEU A 291 5.13 -5.01 16.46
N PRO A 292 6.28 -5.33 17.09
CA PRO A 292 6.95 -4.45 18.03
C PRO A 292 7.66 -3.28 17.32
N ALA A 293 8.07 -2.26 18.09
CA ALA A 293 8.95 -1.21 17.57
C ALA A 293 10.33 -1.77 17.24
N ARG A 294 10.91 -1.35 16.11
CA ARG A 294 12.22 -1.81 15.61
C ARG A 294 13.18 -0.65 15.37
N THR A 295 12.67 0.55 15.07
CA THR A 295 13.50 1.72 14.73
C THR A 295 13.41 2.79 15.82
N PRO A 296 14.42 3.68 15.95
CA PRO A 296 14.36 4.79 16.91
C PRO A 296 13.07 5.62 16.76
N LYS A 297 12.67 5.89 15.51
CA LYS A 297 11.45 6.65 15.19
C LYS A 297 10.19 5.94 15.70
N GLN A 298 10.12 4.61 15.54
CA GLN A 298 9.00 3.80 16.05
C GLN A 298 8.98 3.77 17.59
N TYR A 299 10.12 3.55 18.26
CA TYR A 299 10.20 3.58 19.73
C TYR A 299 9.75 4.93 20.31
N LYS A 300 10.17 6.06 19.69
CA LYS A 300 9.72 7.38 20.10
C LYS A 300 8.20 7.56 19.92
N LYS A 301 7.64 7.05 18.83
CA LYS A 301 6.18 7.09 18.59
C LYS A 301 5.44 6.19 19.58
N LYS A 302 5.91 4.97 19.78
CA LYS A 302 5.37 4.00 20.73
C LYS A 302 5.26 4.61 22.14
N SER A 303 6.35 5.19 22.66
CA SER A 303 6.35 5.86 23.97
C SER A 303 5.24 6.92 24.07
N ARG A 304 5.05 7.75 23.03
CA ARG A 304 4.00 8.78 23.04
C ARG A 304 2.60 8.19 23.06
N HIS A 305 2.34 7.13 22.27
CA HIS A 305 1.07 6.44 22.22
C HIS A 305 0.77 5.72 23.53
N GLU A 306 1.74 5.04 24.13
CA GLU A 306 1.59 4.39 25.43
C GLU A 306 1.26 5.41 26.54
N ARG A 307 1.90 6.58 26.51
CA ARG A 307 1.59 7.66 27.45
C ARG A 307 0.13 8.16 27.28
N LEU A 308 -0.33 8.33 26.05
CA LEU A 308 -1.71 8.72 25.77
C LEU A 308 -2.72 7.68 26.25
N GLN A 309 -2.37 6.38 26.13
CA GLN A 309 -3.17 5.25 26.60
C GLN A 309 -3.09 5.02 28.12
N GLY A 310 -2.44 5.89 28.89
CA GLY A 310 -2.27 5.73 30.34
C GLY A 310 -1.21 4.70 30.77
N LYS A 311 -0.47 4.12 29.82
CA LYS A 311 0.57 3.10 30.06
C LYS A 311 1.92 3.75 30.37
N TYR A 312 1.99 4.53 31.46
CA TYR A 312 3.14 5.39 31.76
C TYR A 312 4.46 4.61 31.92
N PHE A 313 4.44 3.47 32.63
CA PHE A 313 5.63 2.64 32.83
C PHE A 313 6.16 2.09 31.49
N ALA A 314 5.29 1.55 30.64
CA ALA A 314 5.64 1.07 29.32
C ALA A 314 6.20 2.22 28.43
N SER A 315 5.62 3.43 28.56
CA SER A 315 6.10 4.62 27.85
C SER A 315 7.55 4.96 28.22
N VAL A 316 7.93 4.88 29.49
CA VAL A 316 9.32 5.10 29.95
C VAL A 316 10.25 4.05 29.35
N ILE A 317 9.89 2.78 29.41
CA ILE A 317 10.68 1.68 28.81
C ILE A 317 10.87 1.91 27.30
N SER A 318 9.81 2.28 26.62
CA SER A 318 9.88 2.57 25.19
C SER A 318 10.75 3.80 24.87
N TYR A 319 10.76 4.80 25.72
CA TYR A 319 11.64 5.96 25.57
C TYR A 319 13.13 5.60 25.78
N ILE A 320 13.43 4.74 26.76
CA ILE A 320 14.77 4.18 26.94
C ILE A 320 15.18 3.38 25.69
N GLY A 321 14.27 2.56 25.15
CA GLY A 321 14.47 1.86 23.88
C GLY A 321 14.83 2.82 22.73
N TYR A 322 14.13 3.96 22.63
CA TYR A 322 14.47 5.02 21.66
C TYR A 322 15.90 5.52 21.84
N LEU A 323 16.32 5.83 23.07
CA LEU A 323 17.67 6.35 23.31
C LEU A 323 18.74 5.31 22.95
N ARG A 324 18.52 4.05 23.29
CA ARG A 324 19.44 2.93 22.94
C ARG A 324 19.59 2.75 21.44
N GLU A 325 18.49 2.67 20.71
CA GLU A 325 18.52 2.48 19.26
C GLU A 325 19.08 3.71 18.52
N LYS A 326 18.84 4.92 19.05
CA LYS A 326 19.46 6.15 18.52
C LYS A 326 20.98 6.19 18.69
N LEU A 327 21.51 5.61 19.79
CA LEU A 327 22.96 5.51 20.01
C LEU A 327 23.62 4.49 19.05
N LYS A 328 22.92 3.39 18.73
CA LYS A 328 23.42 2.39 17.75
C LYS A 328 23.42 2.89 16.31
N SER A 329 22.60 3.90 16.00
CA SER A 329 22.46 4.44 14.64
C SER A 329 23.40 5.62 14.34
N LYS A 330 24.23 6.02 15.32
CA LYS A 330 25.36 6.93 15.17
C LYS A 330 26.66 6.17 14.93
#